data_4dd49bb6e6cf76de40f580d5ff0a1178
#
_entry.id   4dd49bb6e6cf76de40f580d5ff0a1178
#
_cell.length_a   1.000
_cell.length_b   1.000
_cell.length_c   1.000
_cell.angle_alpha   90.00
_cell.angle_beta   90.00
_cell.angle_gamma   90.00
#
_symmetry.space_group_name_H-M   'P 1'
#
loop_
_entity.id
_entity.type
_entity.pdbx_description
1 polymer ?
#
loop_
_entity_poly.entity_id
_entity_poly.type
_entity_poly.pdbx_seq_one_letter_code
_entity_poly.pdbx_strand_id
1 'polypeptide(L)'
;MATKRLDITDELIASLGEAAEIVAGARQPSHAWHPPAAVDVRAIREGLGLSQPAFARRFGFSPSAVREWEQGRRQPEAAARVLLLVIARSPETVDEAIQAGMPVAA
;
A
#
# COMPACT_ATOMS: atom_id res chain seq x y z
N MET A 1 -17.60 -3.64 -20.36
CA MET A 1 -17.13 -3.78 -20.04
C MET A 1 -17.02 -3.83 -18.91
N ALA A 2 -16.99 -4.29 -18.62
CA ALA A 2 -17.01 -4.63 -17.55
C ALA A 2 -16.40 -3.84 -16.75
N THR A 3 -15.97 -3.30 -16.89
CA THR A 3 -15.30 -2.71 -16.16
C THR A 3 -15.86 -1.87 -15.48
N LYS A 4 -16.72 -1.62 -15.58
CA LYS A 4 -17.22 -0.85 -15.08
C LYS A 4 -17.71 -1.03 -14.04
N ARG A 5 -18.08 -1.66 -13.61
CA ARG A 5 -18.61 -1.87 -12.58
C ARG A 5 -17.71 -1.91 -11.62
N LEU A 6 -16.71 -1.29 -11.58
CA LEU A 6 -15.78 -1.47 -10.57
C LEU A 6 -16.21 -0.75 -9.39
N ASP A 7 -16.12 -1.33 -8.27
CA ASP A 7 -16.30 -0.64 -7.03
C ASP A 7 -14.96 -0.21 -6.55
N ILE A 8 -14.89 0.39 -5.41
CA ILE A 8 -13.63 0.90 -4.89
C ILE A 8 -12.60 -0.16 -4.71
N THR A 9 -13.02 -1.32 -4.27
CA THR A 9 -12.09 -2.41 -4.06
C THR A 9 -11.46 -2.82 -5.38
N ASP A 10 -12.28 -2.94 -6.42
CA ASP A 10 -11.75 -3.31 -7.70
C ASP A 10 -10.81 -2.26 -8.23
N GLU A 11 -11.14 -1.00 -8.03
CA GLU A 11 -10.26 0.06 -8.47
C GLU A 11 -8.94 0.03 -7.76
N LEU A 12 -8.97 -0.23 -6.47
CA LEU A 12 -7.74 -0.31 -5.72
C LEU A 12 -6.89 -1.47 -6.19
N ILE A 13 -7.51 -2.61 -6.39
CA ILE A 13 -6.75 -3.77 -6.84
C ILE A 13 -6.17 -3.50 -8.21
N ALA A 14 -6.93 -2.89 -9.08
CA ALA A 14 -6.41 -2.58 -10.40
C ALA A 14 -5.28 -1.59 -10.31
N SER A 15 -5.40 -0.59 -9.47
CA SER A 15 -4.34 0.38 -9.32
C SER A 15 -3.07 -0.24 -8.77
N LEU A 16 -3.22 -1.09 -7.77
CA LEU A 16 -2.06 -1.74 -7.21
C LEU A 16 -1.46 -2.71 -8.20
N GLY A 17 -2.29 -3.38 -8.99
CA GLY A 17 -1.79 -4.27 -10.00
C GLY A 17 -1.00 -3.54 -11.06
N GLU A 18 -1.51 -2.41 -11.49
CA GLU A 18 -0.80 -1.62 -12.46
C GLU A 18 0.52 -1.12 -11.91
N ALA A 19 0.51 -0.67 -10.68
CA ALA A 19 1.74 -0.20 -10.06
C ALA A 19 2.73 -1.33 -9.93
N ALA A 20 2.26 -2.51 -9.58
CA ALA A 20 3.16 -3.65 -9.44
C ALA A 20 3.75 -4.04 -10.78
N GLU A 21 2.96 -3.97 -11.84
CA GLU A 21 3.48 -4.27 -13.16
C GLU A 21 4.55 -3.28 -13.56
N ILE A 22 4.33 -2.02 -13.27
CA ILE A 22 5.32 -1.01 -13.59
C ILE A 22 6.59 -1.26 -12.79
N VAL A 23 6.43 -1.56 -11.52
CA VAL A 23 7.58 -1.82 -10.68
C VAL A 23 8.34 -3.04 -11.19
N ALA A 24 7.63 -4.02 -11.64
CA ALA A 24 8.28 -5.22 -12.14
C ALA A 24 8.83 -5.03 -13.53
N GLY A 25 8.58 -3.91 -14.14
CA GLY A 25 9.07 -3.69 -15.48
C GLY A 25 8.23 -4.35 -16.53
N ALA A 26 7.07 -4.84 -16.16
CA ALA A 26 6.25 -5.55 -17.09
C ALA A 26 5.57 -4.60 -18.03
N ARG A 27 5.35 -3.38 -17.68
CA ARG A 27 4.70 -2.60 -18.51
C ARG A 27 5.46 -1.36 -18.69
N GLN A 28 5.80 -0.75 -19.27
CA GLN A 28 6.50 0.32 -19.46
C GLN A 28 7.47 0.92 -19.49
N PRO A 29 7.75 0.97 -19.44
CA PRO A 29 8.82 1.39 -19.48
C PRO A 29 9.27 2.57 -20.03
N SER A 30 8.59 3.14 -20.75
CA SER A 30 9.13 4.21 -21.34
C SER A 30 9.42 5.24 -20.37
N HIS A 31 8.78 5.33 -19.26
CA HIS A 31 9.20 6.24 -18.35
C HIS A 31 9.72 5.61 -17.25
N ALA A 32 10.02 4.51 -17.20
CA ALA A 32 10.70 3.91 -16.11
C ALA A 32 10.19 4.44 -14.82
N TRP A 33 8.97 4.30 -14.52
CA TRP A 33 8.45 4.72 -13.23
C TRP A 33 9.02 3.79 -12.15
N HIS A 34 9.44 4.39 -11.05
CA HIS A 34 9.94 3.62 -9.94
C HIS A 34 9.26 4.09 -8.69
N PRO A 35 9.01 3.24 -7.73
CA PRO A 35 8.54 3.74 -6.44
C PRO A 35 9.65 4.53 -5.79
N PRO A 36 9.31 5.44 -4.92
CA PRO A 36 10.34 6.18 -4.20
C PRO A 36 11.30 5.24 -3.52
N ALA A 37 12.55 5.63 -3.45
CA ALA A 37 13.55 4.81 -2.81
C ALA A 37 13.25 4.67 -1.33
N ALA A 38 12.62 5.65 -0.72
CA ALA A 38 12.31 5.59 0.68
C ALA A 38 10.98 6.27 0.92
N VAL A 39 10.27 5.82 1.92
CA VAL A 39 9.00 6.40 2.29
C VAL A 39 9.08 6.70 3.78
N ASP A 40 8.62 7.85 4.18
CA ASP A 40 8.68 8.24 5.58
C ASP A 40 7.51 7.62 6.31
N VAL A 41 7.70 6.42 6.78
CA VAL A 41 6.66 5.65 7.45
C VAL A 41 6.18 6.35 8.70
N ARG A 42 7.10 6.93 9.45
CA ARG A 42 6.72 7.63 10.67
C ARG A 42 5.80 8.81 10.37
N ALA A 43 6.12 9.59 9.35
CA ALA A 43 5.30 10.73 9.01
C ALA A 43 3.90 10.29 8.60
N ILE A 44 3.80 9.21 7.85
CA ILE A 44 2.50 8.70 7.45
C ILE A 44 1.71 8.27 8.68
N ARG A 45 2.36 7.53 9.57
CA ARG A 45 1.70 7.03 10.76
C ARG A 45 1.24 8.16 11.68
N GLU A 46 2.13 9.11 11.90
CA GLU A 46 1.81 10.22 12.79
C GLU A 46 0.73 11.10 12.19
N GLY A 47 0.72 11.23 10.88
CA GLY A 47 -0.34 11.97 10.23
C GLY A 47 -1.72 11.36 10.45
N LEU A 48 -1.77 10.06 10.74
CA LEU A 48 -3.01 9.41 11.04
C LEU A 48 -3.29 9.33 12.53
N GLY A 49 -2.39 9.79 13.35
CA GLY A 49 -2.59 9.79 14.78
C GLY A 49 -2.50 8.41 15.41
N LEU A 50 -1.75 7.50 14.80
CA LEU A 50 -1.72 6.12 15.28
C LEU A 50 -0.38 5.78 15.90
N SER A 51 -0.43 4.91 16.90
CA SER A 51 0.79 4.34 17.44
C SER A 51 1.35 3.31 16.47
N GLN A 52 2.59 2.88 16.70
CA GLN A 52 3.17 1.86 15.85
C GLN A 52 2.35 0.58 15.83
N PRO A 53 1.95 0.03 16.99
CA PRO A 53 1.14 -1.18 16.93
C PRO A 53 -0.22 -0.97 16.28
N ALA A 54 -0.84 0.18 16.50
CA ALA A 54 -2.14 0.44 15.91
C ALA A 54 -2.05 0.57 14.41
N PHE A 55 -1.00 1.24 13.93
CA PHE A 55 -0.79 1.38 12.50
C PHE A 55 -0.55 0.03 11.87
N ALA A 56 0.30 -0.78 12.49
CA ALA A 56 0.59 -2.11 11.95
C ALA A 56 -0.67 -2.94 11.88
N ARG A 57 -1.46 -2.92 12.95
CA ARG A 57 -2.65 -3.72 13.00
C ARG A 57 -3.67 -3.27 11.97
N ARG A 58 -3.80 -1.96 11.80
CA ARG A 58 -4.82 -1.44 10.90
C ARG A 58 -4.53 -1.80 9.46
N PHE A 59 -3.26 -1.81 9.07
CA PHE A 59 -2.91 -1.98 7.66
C PHE A 59 -2.22 -3.30 7.36
N GLY A 60 -2.15 -4.18 8.32
CA GLY A 60 -1.65 -5.53 8.04
C GLY A 60 -0.15 -5.69 8.05
N PHE A 61 0.56 -4.78 8.68
CA PHE A 61 2.01 -4.91 8.80
C PHE A 61 2.35 -5.53 10.15
N SER A 62 3.53 -6.10 10.26
CA SER A 62 3.98 -6.53 11.56
C SER A 62 4.52 -5.33 12.33
N PRO A 63 4.30 -5.30 13.64
CA PRO A 63 4.83 -4.17 14.43
C PRO A 63 6.34 -4.06 14.34
N SER A 64 7.04 -5.19 14.28
CA SER A 64 8.50 -5.12 14.18
C SER A 64 8.93 -4.55 12.85
N ALA A 65 8.21 -4.85 11.77
CA ALA A 65 8.55 -4.25 10.49
C ALA A 65 8.39 -2.74 10.54
N VAL A 66 7.28 -2.28 11.12
CA VAL A 66 7.05 -0.84 11.21
C VAL A 66 8.17 -0.18 12.00
N ARG A 67 8.55 -0.80 13.12
CA ARG A 67 9.64 -0.26 13.91
C ARG A 67 10.93 -0.18 13.14
N GLU A 68 11.26 -1.25 12.42
CA GLU A 68 12.51 -1.28 11.67
C GLU A 68 12.51 -0.27 10.54
N TRP A 69 11.38 -0.10 9.90
CA TRP A 69 11.28 0.91 8.85
C TRP A 69 11.48 2.31 9.42
N GLU A 70 10.87 2.58 10.57
CA GLU A 70 10.99 3.92 11.14
C GLU A 70 12.39 4.18 11.69
N GLN A 71 13.06 3.14 12.15
CA GLN A 71 14.40 3.29 12.65
C GLN A 71 15.46 3.27 11.56
N GLY A 72 15.06 3.05 10.34
CA GLY A 72 16.01 3.02 9.24
C GLY A 72 16.82 1.77 9.14
N ARG A 73 16.45 0.72 9.88
CA ARG A 73 17.19 -0.52 9.82
C ARG A 73 16.85 -1.31 8.59
N ARG A 74 15.67 -1.10 8.03
CA ARG A 74 15.26 -1.83 6.89
C ARG A 74 14.32 -0.95 6.11
N GLN A 75 14.37 -1.04 4.80
CA GLN A 75 13.42 -0.31 3.97
C GLN A 75 12.26 -1.21 3.64
N PRO A 76 11.03 -0.69 3.54
CA PRO A 76 9.94 -1.49 3.03
C PRO A 76 10.26 -1.93 1.60
N GLU A 77 9.83 -3.12 1.25
CA GLU A 77 10.01 -3.56 -0.08
C GLU A 77 9.17 -2.74 -1.01
N ALA A 78 9.39 -2.84 -2.33
CA ALA A 78 8.72 -1.99 -3.30
C ALA A 78 7.21 -2.06 -3.17
N ALA A 79 6.63 -3.25 -3.02
CA ALA A 79 5.18 -3.36 -2.90
C ALA A 79 4.67 -2.68 -1.63
N ALA A 80 5.42 -2.83 -0.53
CA ALA A 80 5.02 -2.17 0.70
C ALA A 80 5.10 -0.65 0.56
N ARG A 81 6.09 -0.16 -0.17
CA ARG A 81 6.18 1.29 -0.38
C ARG A 81 4.99 1.80 -1.18
N VAL A 82 4.56 1.04 -2.18
CA VAL A 82 3.37 1.43 -2.93
C VAL A 82 2.15 1.48 -2.02
N LEU A 83 2.00 0.46 -1.19
CA LEU A 83 0.87 0.44 -0.26
C LEU A 83 0.95 1.61 0.71
N LEU A 84 2.13 1.91 1.21
CA LEU A 84 2.28 3.04 2.12
C LEU A 84 1.91 4.36 1.46
N LEU A 85 2.21 4.50 0.17
CA LEU A 85 1.79 5.70 -0.54
C LEU A 85 0.27 5.77 -0.69
N VAL A 86 -0.37 4.63 -0.92
CA VAL A 86 -1.83 4.62 -0.99
C VAL A 86 -2.42 4.98 0.36
N ILE A 87 -1.84 4.44 1.43
CA ILE A 87 -2.29 4.78 2.77
C ILE A 87 -2.14 6.29 3.02
N ALA A 88 -1.04 6.85 2.59
CA ALA A 88 -0.83 8.27 2.81
C ALA A 88 -1.87 9.12 2.10
N ARG A 89 -2.32 8.67 0.95
CA ARG A 89 -3.26 9.45 0.19
C ARG A 89 -4.70 9.14 0.53
N SER A 90 -5.02 7.92 0.81
CA SER A 90 -6.40 7.52 1.00
C SER A 90 -6.49 6.35 1.95
N PRO A 91 -6.23 6.57 3.23
CA PRO A 91 -6.29 5.47 4.17
C PRO A 91 -7.66 4.82 4.24
N GLU A 92 -8.70 5.59 3.99
CA GLU A 92 -10.04 5.03 4.06
C GLU A 92 -10.28 4.00 2.97
N THR A 93 -9.70 4.22 1.81
CA THR A 93 -9.84 3.24 0.73
C THR A 93 -9.20 1.93 1.11
N VAL A 94 -8.05 2.00 1.76
CA VAL A 94 -7.39 0.78 2.21
C VAL A 94 -8.22 0.10 3.28
N ASP A 95 -8.77 0.86 4.23
CA ASP A 95 -9.63 0.29 5.24
C ASP A 95 -10.82 -0.43 4.61
N GLU A 96 -11.43 0.19 3.63
CA GLU A 96 -12.58 -0.41 2.98
C GLU A 96 -12.20 -1.69 2.26
N ALA A 97 -11.06 -1.70 1.61
CA ALA A 97 -10.60 -2.90 0.94
C ALA A 97 -10.35 -4.04 1.91
N ILE A 98 -9.73 -3.72 3.03
CA ILE A 98 -9.45 -4.73 4.04
C ILE A 98 -10.74 -5.25 4.65
N GLN A 99 -11.68 -4.36 4.93
CA GLN A 99 -12.91 -4.79 5.55
C GLN A 99 -13.79 -5.57 4.61
N ALA A 100 -13.81 -5.21 3.34
CA ALA A 100 -14.55 -5.98 2.38
C ALA A 100 -13.96 -7.36 2.24
N GLY A 101 -12.70 -7.51 2.49
CA GLY A 101 -12.05 -8.80 2.43
C GLY A 101 -11.96 -9.29 1.04
N MET A 102 -11.32 -10.46 0.96
CA MET A 102 -11.27 -11.09 -0.21
C MET A 102 -12.41 -11.91 -0.33
N PRO A 103 -13.00 -11.99 -1.32
CA PRO A 103 -14.01 -12.96 -1.50
C PRO A 103 -13.35 -14.22 -1.50
N VAL A 104 -13.53 -14.88 -0.51
CA VAL A 104 -12.94 -16.02 -0.41
C VAL A 104 -13.50 -16.90 -1.20
N ALA A 105 -13.08 -17.36 -1.83
CA ALA A 105 -13.57 -18.25 -2.51
C ALA A 105 -14.03 -19.09 -1.92
N ALA A 106 -14.23 -19.13 -1.34
CA ALA A 106 -14.80 -20.04 -0.69
C ALA A 106 -14.96 -20.79 -1.21
#